data_d395f7f86083f90778901ab324c76077
#
_entry.id   d395f7f86083f90778901ab324c76077
#
_cell.length_a   1.000
_cell.length_b   1.000
_cell.length_c   1.000
_cell.angle_alpha   90.00
_cell.angle_beta   90.00
_cell.angle_gamma   90.00
#
_symmetry.space_group_name_H-M   'P 1'
#
loop_
_entity.id
_entity.type
_entity.pdbx_description
1 polymer ?
#
loop_
_entity_poly.entity_id
_entity_poly.type
_entity_poly.pdbx_seq_one_letter_code
_entity_poly.pdbx_strand_id
1 'polypeptide(L)'
;MYCSHCGTENENAAKFCRQCGNALQANAQSNSAPSAFDQEISASKGRQSVANFLRAFQAHVAPQAKNYSVLNAQCSQMEMLERQRADFEKRVKSPALLILGIVLIVLGIGLIASFVSYMQAHIDEAVIIENPTLADYFDNLVALLFLAGPLIIGGIIIAIFIVRKARAPKTRAKFDSQYAQAKSAAQTAANEIWHNYESFANHQIVAFKYANPWLLDALARIVADGKANTLTQAIQYFENECYQQEMKGIANANLY
;
A
#
# COMPACT_ATOMS: atom_id res chain seq x y z
N MET A 1 -22.76 0.82 28.36
CA MET A 1 -21.43 0.23 28.04
C MET A 1 -20.85 0.89 26.79
N TYR A 2 -19.52 0.97 26.69
CA TYR A 2 -18.88 1.55 25.50
C TYR A 2 -18.49 0.45 24.50
N CYS A 3 -18.66 0.73 23.21
CA CYS A 3 -18.23 -0.19 22.14
C CYS A 3 -16.70 -0.22 22.06
N SER A 4 -16.09 -1.40 22.17
CA SER A 4 -14.63 -1.57 22.08
C SER A 4 -14.06 -1.29 20.68
N HIS A 5 -14.92 -1.24 19.65
CA HIS A 5 -14.50 -1.00 18.27
C HIS A 5 -14.53 0.48 17.87
N CYS A 6 -15.55 1.24 18.30
CA CYS A 6 -15.74 2.64 17.89
C CYS A 6 -15.88 3.63 19.05
N GLY A 7 -15.81 3.18 20.30
CA GLY A 7 -15.91 4.03 21.50
C GLY A 7 -17.30 4.59 21.79
N THR A 8 -18.32 4.28 21.00
CA THR A 8 -19.69 4.82 21.21
C THR A 8 -20.35 4.22 22.42
N GLU A 9 -20.98 5.06 23.22
CA GLU A 9 -21.79 4.63 24.36
C GLU A 9 -23.10 3.98 23.91
N ASN A 10 -23.39 2.80 24.44
CA ASN A 10 -24.58 2.01 24.15
C ASN A 10 -25.30 1.62 25.45
N GLU A 11 -26.57 1.30 25.34
CA GLU A 11 -27.34 0.79 26.49
C GLU A 11 -26.74 -0.53 27.01
N ASN A 12 -26.82 -0.74 28.34
CA ASN A 12 -26.17 -1.88 28.98
C ASN A 12 -26.70 -3.26 28.54
N ALA A 13 -27.86 -3.31 27.89
CA ALA A 13 -28.46 -4.54 27.34
C ALA A 13 -28.37 -4.64 25.82
N ALA A 14 -27.73 -3.70 25.14
CA ALA A 14 -27.64 -3.71 23.68
C ALA A 14 -26.72 -4.86 23.20
N LYS A 15 -27.22 -5.70 22.30
CA LYS A 15 -26.45 -6.80 21.69
C LYS A 15 -25.51 -6.33 20.57
N PHE A 16 -25.83 -5.19 19.97
CA PHE A 16 -25.06 -4.62 18.85
C PHE A 16 -24.85 -3.12 19.06
N CYS A 17 -23.71 -2.60 18.66
CA CYS A 17 -23.42 -1.18 18.72
C CYS A 17 -24.32 -0.41 17.74
N ARG A 18 -25.02 0.60 18.24
CA ARG A 18 -25.90 1.45 17.44
C ARG A 18 -25.19 2.27 16.37
N GLN A 19 -23.87 2.48 16.51
CA GLN A 19 -23.08 3.29 15.59
C GLN A 19 -22.36 2.46 14.52
N CYS A 20 -21.73 1.33 14.89
CA CYS A 20 -20.90 0.53 13.97
C CYS A 20 -21.46 -0.86 13.68
N GLY A 21 -22.59 -1.25 14.28
CA GLY A 21 -23.21 -2.56 14.08
C GLY A 21 -22.45 -3.75 14.67
N ASN A 22 -21.27 -3.54 15.27
CA ASN A 22 -20.51 -4.63 15.89
C ASN A 22 -21.23 -5.16 17.14
N ALA A 23 -21.16 -6.49 17.31
CA ALA A 23 -21.70 -7.12 18.51
C ALA A 23 -21.02 -6.54 19.74
N LEU A 24 -21.83 -5.99 20.64
CA LEU A 24 -21.42 -5.58 21.97
C LEU A 24 -21.42 -6.85 22.82
N GLN A 25 -20.24 -7.40 23.03
CA GLN A 25 -20.10 -8.33 24.14
C GLN A 25 -20.42 -7.52 25.40
N ALA A 26 -21.52 -7.83 26.07
CA ALA A 26 -21.71 -7.36 27.41
C ALA A 26 -20.38 -7.59 28.12
N ASN A 27 -19.78 -6.54 28.69
CA ASN A 27 -18.67 -6.69 29.62
C ASN A 27 -19.16 -7.56 30.81
N ALA A 28 -19.32 -8.86 30.56
CA ALA A 28 -18.79 -9.79 31.51
C ALA A 28 -17.33 -9.37 31.60
N GLN A 29 -16.95 -8.66 32.67
CA GLN A 29 -15.58 -8.66 33.16
C GLN A 29 -15.01 -10.00 32.74
N SER A 30 -14.00 -10.01 31.89
CA SER A 30 -13.38 -11.25 31.46
C SER A 30 -12.54 -11.84 32.59
N ASN A 31 -13.18 -12.15 33.68
CA ASN A 31 -13.10 -13.45 34.31
C ASN A 31 -13.79 -14.40 33.32
N SER A 32 -13.35 -14.46 32.05
CA SER A 32 -13.63 -15.61 31.24
C SER A 32 -12.91 -16.72 31.96
N ALA A 33 -13.71 -17.45 32.74
CA ALA A 33 -13.28 -18.73 33.26
C ALA A 33 -12.56 -19.39 32.05
N PRO A 34 -11.31 -19.84 32.24
CA PRO A 34 -10.56 -20.48 31.16
C PRO A 34 -11.49 -21.47 30.48
N SER A 35 -11.50 -21.54 29.14
CA SER A 35 -12.38 -22.47 28.43
C SER A 35 -12.29 -23.84 29.10
N ALA A 36 -13.32 -24.66 29.03
CA ALA A 36 -13.28 -25.99 29.64
C ALA A 36 -12.01 -26.74 29.23
N PHE A 37 -11.50 -26.48 28.02
CA PHE A 37 -10.26 -27.05 27.50
C PHE A 37 -9.01 -26.39 28.10
N ASP A 38 -8.97 -25.06 28.32
CA ASP A 38 -7.86 -24.40 29.03
C ASP A 38 -7.79 -24.85 30.48
N GLN A 39 -8.95 -25.08 31.11
CA GLN A 39 -9.03 -25.68 32.44
C GLN A 39 -8.57 -27.13 32.43
N GLU A 40 -8.95 -27.94 31.45
CA GLU A 40 -8.56 -29.33 31.32
C GLU A 40 -7.06 -29.45 31.02
N ILE A 41 -6.51 -28.64 30.10
CA ILE A 41 -5.07 -28.57 29.81
C ILE A 41 -4.29 -28.06 31.02
N SER A 42 -4.75 -27.00 31.67
CA SER A 42 -4.08 -26.44 32.85
C SER A 42 -4.16 -27.38 34.06
N ALA A 43 -5.25 -28.11 34.24
CA ALA A 43 -5.44 -29.06 35.31
C ALA A 43 -4.69 -30.39 35.07
N SER A 44 -4.53 -30.81 33.82
CA SER A 44 -4.07 -32.16 33.54
C SER A 44 -2.57 -32.37 33.48
N LYS A 45 -1.71 -31.46 33.07
CA LYS A 45 -0.24 -31.59 33.05
C LYS A 45 0.53 -30.30 32.68
N GLY A 46 -0.05 -29.13 32.87
CA GLY A 46 0.69 -27.86 32.76
C GLY A 46 1.19 -27.50 31.37
N ARG A 47 2.28 -26.76 31.36
CA ARG A 47 2.93 -26.21 30.15
C ARG A 47 3.18 -27.21 29.02
N GLN A 48 3.52 -28.48 29.37
CA GLN A 48 3.83 -29.49 28.39
C GLN A 48 2.63 -29.86 27.51
N SER A 49 1.42 -29.91 28.09
CA SER A 49 0.19 -30.19 27.34
C SER A 49 -0.14 -29.07 26.36
N VAL A 50 0.02 -27.81 26.80
CA VAL A 50 -0.19 -26.64 25.90
C VAL A 50 0.83 -26.64 24.76
N ALA A 51 2.10 -26.89 25.05
CA ALA A 51 3.15 -26.96 24.04
C ALA A 51 2.90 -28.10 23.04
N ASN A 52 2.49 -29.27 23.52
CA ASN A 52 2.17 -30.42 22.66
C ASN A 52 0.95 -30.15 21.76
N PHE A 53 -0.09 -29.51 22.30
CA PHE A 53 -1.24 -29.08 21.51
C PHE A 53 -0.84 -28.12 20.40
N LEU A 54 -0.06 -27.09 20.71
CA LEU A 54 0.42 -26.09 19.74
C LEU A 54 1.29 -26.73 18.65
N ARG A 55 2.16 -27.68 19.02
CA ARG A 55 2.98 -28.45 18.04
C ARG A 55 2.12 -29.34 17.16
N ALA A 56 1.10 -30.01 17.71
CA ALA A 56 0.18 -30.81 16.93
C ALA A 56 -0.61 -29.95 15.94
N PHE A 57 -1.06 -28.78 16.39
CA PHE A 57 -1.75 -27.83 15.52
C PHE A 57 -0.81 -27.27 14.45
N GLN A 58 0.40 -26.91 14.82
CA GLN A 58 1.44 -26.48 13.88
C GLN A 58 1.70 -27.55 12.80
N ALA A 59 1.87 -28.80 13.20
CA ALA A 59 2.07 -29.90 12.25
C ALA A 59 0.88 -30.07 11.28
N HIS A 60 -0.34 -29.85 11.77
CA HIS A 60 -1.54 -29.90 10.94
C HIS A 60 -1.60 -28.76 9.91
N VAL A 61 -1.25 -27.52 10.30
CA VAL A 61 -1.29 -26.36 9.39
C VAL A 61 0.00 -26.17 8.59
N ALA A 62 1.09 -26.85 8.94
CA ALA A 62 2.38 -26.75 8.26
C ALA A 62 2.31 -26.96 6.73
N PRO A 63 1.51 -27.90 6.18
CA PRO A 63 1.36 -28.05 4.73
C PRO A 63 0.84 -26.78 4.05
N GLN A 64 0.13 -25.91 4.78
CA GLN A 64 -0.42 -24.66 4.27
C GLN A 64 0.60 -23.51 4.26
N ALA A 65 1.84 -23.71 4.71
CA ALA A 65 2.88 -22.68 4.75
C ALA A 65 3.07 -21.97 3.39
N LYS A 66 2.97 -22.74 2.28
CA LYS A 66 3.00 -22.19 0.93
C LYS A 66 1.83 -21.24 0.67
N ASN A 67 0.63 -21.59 1.08
CA ASN A 67 -0.57 -20.78 0.87
C ASN A 67 -0.50 -19.49 1.70
N TYR A 68 0.05 -19.53 2.92
CA TYR A 68 0.34 -18.33 3.71
C TYR A 68 1.34 -17.42 3.00
N SER A 69 2.41 -17.97 2.41
CA SER A 69 3.39 -17.17 1.66
C SER A 69 2.76 -16.54 0.40
N VAL A 70 1.91 -17.29 -0.32
CA VAL A 70 1.15 -16.79 -1.47
C VAL A 70 0.21 -15.67 -1.03
N LEU A 71 -0.55 -15.86 0.04
CA LEU A 71 -1.47 -14.85 0.57
C LEU A 71 -0.74 -13.55 0.89
N ASN A 72 0.37 -13.62 1.64
CA ASN A 72 1.18 -12.44 1.98
C ASN A 72 1.75 -11.75 0.73
N ALA A 73 2.28 -12.52 -0.23
CA ALA A 73 2.80 -11.97 -1.47
C ALA A 73 1.71 -11.26 -2.28
N GLN A 74 0.51 -11.84 -2.38
CA GLN A 74 -0.60 -11.24 -3.11
C GLN A 74 -1.16 -10.00 -2.39
N CYS A 75 -1.23 -9.99 -1.06
CA CYS A 75 -1.61 -8.81 -0.29
C CYS A 75 -0.60 -7.66 -0.51
N SER A 76 0.69 -7.93 -0.43
CA SER A 76 1.74 -6.94 -0.69
C SER A 76 1.69 -6.43 -2.14
N GLN A 77 1.39 -7.31 -3.11
CA GLN A 77 1.22 -6.92 -4.50
C GLN A 77 0.00 -6.00 -4.69
N MET A 78 -1.13 -6.27 -4.03
CA MET A 78 -2.32 -5.41 -4.08
C MET A 78 -2.01 -4.02 -3.52
N GLU A 79 -1.34 -3.92 -2.37
CA GLU A 79 -0.93 -2.63 -1.80
C GLU A 79 0.01 -1.85 -2.74
N MET A 80 0.97 -2.53 -3.34
CA MET A 80 1.89 -1.92 -4.31
C MET A 80 1.12 -1.39 -5.54
N LEU A 81 0.17 -2.17 -6.07
CA LEU A 81 -0.67 -1.77 -7.20
C LEU A 81 -1.55 -0.56 -6.86
N GLU A 82 -2.10 -0.50 -5.66
CA GLU A 82 -2.88 0.65 -5.18
C GLU A 82 -2.02 1.92 -5.11
N ARG A 83 -0.81 1.84 -4.55
CA ARG A 83 0.14 2.95 -4.52
C ARG A 83 0.53 3.42 -5.93
N GLN A 84 0.88 2.49 -6.81
CA GLN A 84 1.21 2.79 -8.21
C GLN A 84 0.04 3.43 -8.95
N ARG A 85 -1.18 2.94 -8.73
CA ARG A 85 -2.41 3.51 -9.29
C ARG A 85 -2.64 4.94 -8.77
N ALA A 86 -2.48 5.16 -7.48
CA ALA A 86 -2.63 6.49 -6.88
C ALA A 86 -1.62 7.50 -7.46
N ASP A 87 -0.36 7.10 -7.61
CA ASP A 87 0.68 7.94 -8.22
C ASP A 87 0.41 8.20 -9.71
N PHE A 88 -0.05 7.19 -10.44
CA PHE A 88 -0.45 7.34 -11.83
C PHE A 88 -1.62 8.34 -11.96
N GLU A 89 -2.65 8.23 -11.13
CA GLU A 89 -3.80 9.15 -11.12
C GLU A 89 -3.37 10.60 -10.81
N LYS A 90 -2.50 10.81 -9.82
CA LYS A 90 -1.93 12.14 -9.54
C LYS A 90 -1.24 12.72 -10.78
N ARG A 91 -0.44 11.91 -11.48
CA ARG A 91 0.29 12.34 -12.68
C ARG A 91 -0.63 12.62 -13.86
N VAL A 92 -1.69 11.85 -14.06
CA VAL A 92 -2.66 12.05 -15.15
C VAL A 92 -3.55 13.26 -14.90
N LYS A 93 -3.94 13.51 -13.65
CA LYS A 93 -4.78 14.64 -13.25
C LYS A 93 -3.99 15.96 -13.18
N SER A 94 -2.68 15.92 -13.03
CA SER A 94 -1.87 17.12 -12.89
C SER A 94 -1.85 17.94 -14.19
N PRO A 95 -2.33 19.19 -14.19
CA PRO A 95 -2.30 20.07 -15.36
C PRO A 95 -0.90 20.68 -15.59
N ALA A 96 0.08 20.40 -14.73
CA ALA A 96 1.38 21.07 -14.74
C ALA A 96 2.09 21.01 -16.11
N LEU A 97 2.09 19.86 -16.76
CA LEU A 97 2.67 19.72 -18.11
C LEU A 97 1.92 20.54 -19.16
N LEU A 98 0.59 20.59 -19.08
CA LEU A 98 -0.23 21.38 -19.99
C LEU A 98 0.07 22.87 -19.79
N ILE A 99 0.07 23.35 -18.53
CA ILE A 99 0.37 24.74 -18.21
C ILE A 99 1.77 25.10 -18.67
N LEU A 100 2.77 24.27 -18.41
CA LEU A 100 4.15 24.50 -18.84
C LEU A 100 4.24 24.60 -20.38
N GLY A 101 3.58 23.70 -21.10
CA GLY A 101 3.54 23.72 -22.57
C GLY A 101 2.90 25.01 -23.10
N ILE A 102 1.78 25.45 -22.53
CA ILE A 102 1.10 26.69 -22.91
C ILE A 102 1.99 27.90 -22.63
N VAL A 103 2.63 27.97 -21.46
CA VAL A 103 3.54 29.07 -21.09
C VAL A 103 4.71 29.19 -22.10
N LEU A 104 5.30 28.06 -22.49
CA LEU A 104 6.39 28.06 -23.48
C LEU A 104 5.91 28.52 -24.86
N ILE A 105 4.71 28.14 -25.28
CA ILE A 105 4.13 28.62 -26.55
C ILE A 105 3.90 30.13 -26.51
N VAL A 106 3.30 30.64 -25.43
CA VAL A 106 3.03 32.07 -25.26
C VAL A 106 4.35 32.87 -25.27
N LEU A 107 5.39 32.39 -24.58
CA LEU A 107 6.71 32.98 -24.60
C LEU A 107 7.33 32.97 -26.00
N GLY A 108 7.22 31.86 -26.72
CA GLY A 108 7.71 31.76 -28.10
C GLY A 108 7.01 32.73 -29.04
N ILE A 109 5.69 32.86 -28.95
CA ILE A 109 4.93 33.84 -29.74
C ILE A 109 5.36 35.27 -29.40
N GLY A 110 5.54 35.58 -28.11
CA GLY A 110 6.00 36.90 -27.66
C GLY A 110 7.40 37.25 -28.20
N LEU A 111 8.32 36.27 -28.20
CA LEU A 111 9.67 36.46 -28.76
C LEU A 111 9.61 36.70 -30.27
N ILE A 112 8.81 35.96 -31.03
CA ILE A 112 8.64 36.19 -32.47
C ILE A 112 8.03 37.55 -32.75
N ALA A 113 6.98 37.97 -32.02
CA ALA A 113 6.36 39.26 -32.19
C ALA A 113 7.35 40.41 -31.91
N SER A 114 8.15 40.30 -30.84
CA SER A 114 9.20 41.26 -30.50
C SER A 114 10.28 41.35 -31.60
N PHE A 115 10.70 40.20 -32.11
CA PHE A 115 11.67 40.13 -33.19
C PHE A 115 11.15 40.76 -34.50
N VAL A 116 9.90 40.47 -34.87
CA VAL A 116 9.26 41.07 -36.05
C VAL A 116 9.15 42.58 -35.89
N SER A 117 8.75 43.06 -34.72
CA SER A 117 8.69 44.52 -34.45
C SER A 117 10.06 45.19 -34.50
N TYR A 118 11.10 44.51 -33.97
CA TYR A 118 12.49 44.98 -34.08
C TYR A 118 12.96 45.07 -35.55
N MET A 119 12.69 44.01 -36.33
CA MET A 119 13.05 44.00 -37.77
C MET A 119 12.31 45.09 -38.55
N GLN A 120 11.01 45.30 -38.29
CA GLN A 120 10.25 46.39 -38.93
C GLN A 120 10.80 47.76 -38.62
N ALA A 121 11.25 48.02 -37.39
CA ALA A 121 11.80 49.27 -36.97
C ALA A 121 13.18 49.57 -37.63
N HIS A 122 13.92 48.54 -38.09
CA HIS A 122 15.26 48.67 -38.64
C HIS A 122 15.36 48.35 -40.15
N ILE A 123 14.21 48.09 -40.82
CA ILE A 123 14.17 47.81 -42.26
C ILE A 123 14.74 48.99 -43.09
N ASP A 124 14.51 50.21 -42.63
CA ASP A 124 14.97 51.41 -43.33
C ASP A 124 16.50 51.65 -43.17
N GLU A 125 17.14 51.00 -42.20
CA GLU A 125 18.59 51.05 -41.96
C GLU A 125 19.32 49.83 -42.51
N ALA A 126 18.61 48.87 -43.11
CA ALA A 126 19.19 47.62 -43.58
C ALA A 126 20.20 47.90 -44.73
N VAL A 127 21.47 47.96 -44.37
CA VAL A 127 22.58 47.88 -45.32
C VAL A 127 22.43 46.54 -46.08
N ILE A 128 22.24 46.61 -47.38
CA ILE A 128 22.24 45.43 -48.28
C ILE A 128 23.61 44.78 -48.11
N ILE A 129 23.68 43.67 -47.42
CA ILE A 129 24.88 42.85 -47.28
C ILE A 129 25.07 42.16 -48.63
N GLU A 130 25.94 42.68 -49.48
CA GLU A 130 26.18 42.17 -50.85
C GLU A 130 26.75 40.75 -50.88
N ASN A 131 27.43 40.29 -49.83
CA ASN A 131 27.97 38.93 -49.70
C ASN A 131 27.86 38.43 -48.27
N PRO A 132 26.80 37.66 -47.90
CA PRO A 132 26.66 37.08 -46.58
C PRO A 132 27.78 36.08 -46.30
N THR A 133 28.43 36.24 -45.14
CA THR A 133 29.46 35.31 -44.66
C THR A 133 28.83 34.07 -44.03
N LEU A 134 29.59 32.97 -43.89
CA LEU A 134 29.15 31.81 -43.11
C LEU A 134 28.74 32.14 -41.67
N ALA A 135 29.36 33.17 -41.08
CA ALA A 135 29.02 33.64 -39.75
C ALA A 135 27.61 34.25 -39.70
N ASP A 136 27.20 35.02 -40.71
CA ASP A 136 25.85 35.58 -40.81
C ASP A 136 24.76 34.51 -40.95
N TYR A 137 25.06 33.39 -41.62
CA TYR A 137 24.14 32.24 -41.66
C TYR A 137 24.06 31.54 -40.30
N PHE A 138 25.16 31.42 -39.56
CA PHE A 138 25.18 30.83 -38.23
C PHE A 138 24.39 31.66 -37.24
N ASP A 139 24.57 32.98 -37.23
CA ASP A 139 23.86 33.90 -36.34
C ASP A 139 22.34 33.88 -36.61
N ASN A 140 21.95 33.84 -37.89
CA ASN A 140 20.54 33.69 -38.28
C ASN A 140 19.95 32.33 -37.86
N LEU A 141 20.71 31.23 -37.97
CA LEU A 141 20.28 29.91 -37.51
C LEU A 141 20.11 29.86 -35.99
N VAL A 142 21.04 30.45 -35.25
CA VAL A 142 20.98 30.56 -33.78
C VAL A 142 19.76 31.40 -33.35
N ALA A 143 19.54 32.54 -34.00
CA ALA A 143 18.36 33.38 -33.76
C ALA A 143 17.05 32.61 -34.04
N LEU A 144 16.97 31.86 -35.12
CA LEU A 144 15.82 31.03 -35.48
C LEU A 144 15.57 29.92 -34.45
N LEU A 145 16.61 29.27 -33.94
CA LEU A 145 16.50 28.26 -32.89
C LEU A 145 16.01 28.86 -31.56
N PHE A 146 16.47 30.06 -31.19
CA PHE A 146 15.98 30.77 -29.99
C PHE A 146 14.50 31.18 -30.13
N LEU A 147 14.06 31.58 -31.29
CA LEU A 147 12.69 31.99 -31.58
C LEU A 147 11.73 30.79 -31.66
N ALA A 148 12.14 29.74 -32.39
CA ALA A 148 11.30 28.56 -32.63
C ALA A 148 11.39 27.52 -31.49
N GLY A 149 12.51 27.49 -30.74
CA GLY A 149 12.76 26.51 -29.68
C GLY A 149 11.63 26.38 -28.65
N PRO A 150 11.18 27.47 -28.03
CA PRO A 150 10.08 27.41 -27.05
C PRO A 150 8.77 26.88 -27.62
N LEU A 151 8.46 27.19 -28.90
CA LEU A 151 7.26 26.69 -29.58
C LEU A 151 7.32 25.19 -29.82
N ILE A 152 8.46 24.70 -30.30
CA ILE A 152 8.67 23.26 -30.55
C ILE A 152 8.62 22.48 -29.24
N ILE A 153 9.34 22.93 -28.23
CA ILE A 153 9.37 22.28 -26.91
C ILE A 153 7.98 22.32 -26.27
N GLY A 154 7.30 23.46 -26.30
CA GLY A 154 5.93 23.59 -25.81
C GLY A 154 4.95 22.65 -26.51
N GLY A 155 5.04 22.53 -27.85
CA GLY A 155 4.24 21.61 -28.65
C GLY A 155 4.50 20.14 -28.28
N ILE A 156 5.77 19.74 -28.12
CA ILE A 156 6.14 18.39 -27.70
C ILE A 156 5.58 18.07 -26.31
N ILE A 157 5.67 18.99 -25.37
CA ILE A 157 5.14 18.81 -24.00
C ILE A 157 3.62 18.61 -24.03
N ILE A 158 2.89 19.40 -24.81
CA ILE A 158 1.44 19.26 -24.98
C ILE A 158 1.11 17.92 -25.63
N ALA A 159 1.83 17.51 -26.67
CA ALA A 159 1.64 16.21 -27.32
C ALA A 159 1.84 15.05 -26.34
N ILE A 160 2.88 15.11 -25.51
CA ILE A 160 3.12 14.11 -24.44
C ILE A 160 1.94 14.07 -23.47
N PHE A 161 1.41 15.23 -23.06
CA PHE A 161 0.25 15.30 -22.18
C PHE A 161 -0.99 14.64 -22.79
N ILE A 162 -1.29 14.95 -24.06
CA ILE A 162 -2.43 14.38 -24.80
C ILE A 162 -2.29 12.85 -24.93
N VAL A 163 -1.13 12.36 -25.35
CA VAL A 163 -0.86 10.91 -25.49
C VAL A 163 -0.99 10.20 -24.15
N ARG A 164 -0.50 10.82 -23.07
CA ARG A 164 -0.61 10.27 -21.73
C ARG A 164 -2.06 10.17 -21.28
N LYS A 165 -2.86 11.21 -21.51
CA LYS A 165 -4.29 11.22 -21.21
C LYS A 165 -5.07 10.19 -22.04
N ALA A 166 -4.76 10.06 -23.32
CA ALA A 166 -5.36 9.08 -24.21
C ALA A 166 -5.05 7.62 -23.83
N ARG A 167 -3.84 7.36 -23.27
CA ARG A 167 -3.43 6.02 -22.82
C ARG A 167 -3.95 5.67 -21.40
N ALA A 168 -4.41 6.65 -20.64
CA ALA A 168 -4.86 6.47 -19.26
C ALA A 168 -5.91 5.35 -19.08
N PRO A 169 -6.97 5.23 -19.90
CA PRO A 169 -7.97 4.17 -19.74
C PRO A 169 -7.38 2.77 -19.89
N LYS A 170 -6.46 2.56 -20.85
CA LYS A 170 -5.78 1.26 -21.04
C LYS A 170 -4.91 0.91 -19.84
N THR A 171 -4.21 1.89 -19.28
CA THR A 171 -3.36 1.68 -18.10
C THR A 171 -4.20 1.39 -16.85
N ARG A 172 -5.35 2.06 -16.68
CA ARG A 172 -6.31 1.75 -15.61
C ARG A 172 -6.83 0.32 -15.71
N ALA A 173 -7.29 -0.07 -16.89
CA ALA A 173 -7.78 -1.44 -17.14
C ALA A 173 -6.70 -2.49 -16.82
N LYS A 174 -5.42 -2.20 -17.11
CA LYS A 174 -4.31 -3.08 -16.73
C LYS A 174 -4.15 -3.19 -15.21
N PHE A 175 -4.20 -2.08 -14.48
CA PHE A 175 -4.15 -2.10 -13.01
C PHE A 175 -5.34 -2.88 -12.44
N ASP A 176 -6.56 -2.63 -12.93
CA ASP A 176 -7.77 -3.31 -12.47
C ASP A 176 -7.70 -4.82 -12.71
N SER A 177 -7.19 -5.26 -13.88
CA SER A 177 -7.02 -6.69 -14.16
C SER A 177 -5.96 -7.35 -13.28
N GLN A 178 -4.82 -6.69 -13.06
CA GLN A 178 -3.77 -7.20 -12.18
C GLN A 178 -4.24 -7.27 -10.72
N TYR A 179 -4.97 -6.27 -10.26
CA TYR A 179 -5.56 -6.26 -8.92
C TYR A 179 -6.60 -7.37 -8.75
N ALA A 180 -7.48 -7.56 -9.72
CA ALA A 180 -8.48 -8.63 -9.70
C ALA A 180 -7.82 -10.02 -9.67
N GLN A 181 -6.74 -10.23 -10.43
CA GLN A 181 -5.98 -11.47 -10.43
C GLN A 181 -5.30 -11.73 -9.08
N ALA A 182 -4.63 -10.72 -8.51
CA ALA A 182 -4.01 -10.84 -7.20
C ALA A 182 -5.05 -11.12 -6.11
N LYS A 183 -6.19 -10.42 -6.15
CA LYS A 183 -7.31 -10.65 -5.22
C LYS A 183 -7.88 -12.06 -5.32
N SER A 184 -8.10 -12.57 -6.52
CA SER A 184 -8.59 -13.94 -6.73
C SER A 184 -7.61 -14.98 -6.18
N ALA A 185 -6.31 -14.83 -6.45
CA ALA A 185 -5.28 -15.72 -5.94
C ALA A 185 -5.19 -15.68 -4.39
N ALA A 186 -5.29 -14.47 -3.80
CA ALA A 186 -5.33 -14.30 -2.35
C ALA A 186 -6.56 -14.99 -1.73
N GLN A 187 -7.73 -14.83 -2.34
CA GLN A 187 -8.97 -15.48 -1.87
C GLN A 187 -8.89 -17.00 -1.93
N THR A 188 -8.33 -17.56 -3.02
CA THR A 188 -8.13 -19.01 -3.13
C THR A 188 -7.22 -19.53 -2.02
N ALA A 189 -6.07 -18.89 -1.82
CA ALA A 189 -5.14 -19.27 -0.75
C ALA A 189 -5.78 -19.14 0.65
N ALA A 190 -6.53 -18.06 0.89
CA ALA A 190 -7.23 -17.85 2.16
C ALA A 190 -8.29 -18.93 2.42
N ASN A 191 -9.05 -19.33 1.40
CA ASN A 191 -10.05 -20.39 1.53
C ASN A 191 -9.42 -21.75 1.86
N GLU A 192 -8.29 -22.09 1.24
CA GLU A 192 -7.57 -23.33 1.52
C GLU A 192 -7.00 -23.34 2.96
N ILE A 193 -6.45 -22.21 3.40
CA ILE A 193 -5.99 -22.04 4.77
C ILE A 193 -7.16 -22.20 5.75
N TRP A 194 -8.29 -21.56 5.46
CA TRP A 194 -9.49 -21.62 6.30
C TRP A 194 -10.02 -23.06 6.43
N HIS A 195 -10.17 -23.76 5.32
CA HIS A 195 -10.62 -25.17 5.31
C HIS A 195 -9.69 -26.07 6.13
N ASN A 196 -8.38 -25.89 5.99
CA ASN A 196 -7.42 -26.66 6.77
C ASN A 196 -7.52 -26.32 8.26
N TYR A 197 -7.67 -25.03 8.62
CA TYR A 197 -7.88 -24.60 10.00
C TYR A 197 -9.13 -25.25 10.62
N GLU A 198 -10.26 -25.22 9.94
CA GLU A 198 -11.52 -25.79 10.43
C GLU A 198 -11.46 -27.32 10.59
N SER A 199 -10.62 -28.00 9.82
CA SER A 199 -10.48 -29.47 9.89
C SER A 199 -9.71 -29.95 11.12
N PHE A 200 -9.03 -29.07 11.85
CA PHE A 200 -8.33 -29.45 13.09
C PHE A 200 -9.30 -29.53 14.27
N ALA A 201 -9.25 -30.66 15.00
CA ALA A 201 -10.05 -30.83 16.20
C ALA A 201 -9.70 -29.73 17.24
N ASN A 202 -10.73 -29.08 17.82
CA ASN A 202 -10.57 -27.99 18.76
C ASN A 202 -9.87 -26.73 18.19
N HIS A 203 -9.94 -26.49 16.86
CA HIS A 203 -9.37 -25.29 16.21
C HIS A 203 -9.84 -23.97 16.88
N GLN A 204 -11.05 -23.96 17.45
CA GLN A 204 -11.65 -22.78 18.09
C GLN A 204 -10.86 -22.22 19.28
N ILE A 205 -9.95 -23.02 19.88
CA ILE A 205 -9.12 -22.62 21.03
C ILE A 205 -8.08 -21.59 20.61
N VAL A 206 -7.55 -21.71 19.39
CA VAL A 206 -6.60 -20.77 18.81
C VAL A 206 -7.33 -19.94 17.77
N ALA A 207 -7.53 -18.65 18.02
CA ALA A 207 -8.17 -17.79 17.03
C ALA A 207 -7.42 -17.86 15.68
N PHE A 208 -8.16 -17.82 14.58
CA PHE A 208 -7.64 -17.99 13.21
C PHE A 208 -6.42 -17.10 12.90
N LYS A 209 -6.38 -15.87 13.42
CA LYS A 209 -5.24 -14.95 13.25
C LYS A 209 -3.91 -15.51 13.80
N TYR A 210 -3.96 -16.47 14.73
CA TYR A 210 -2.78 -17.13 15.32
C TYR A 210 -2.51 -18.51 14.73
N ALA A 211 -3.37 -19.02 13.85
CA ALA A 211 -3.23 -20.35 13.26
C ALA A 211 -2.16 -20.46 12.16
N ASN A 212 -1.26 -19.49 12.08
CA ASN A 212 -0.14 -19.52 11.16
C ASN A 212 0.97 -20.45 11.67
N PRO A 213 1.57 -21.34 10.82
CA PRO A 213 2.58 -22.30 11.24
C PRO A 213 3.77 -21.70 12.00
N TRP A 214 4.28 -20.54 11.57
CA TRP A 214 5.41 -19.86 12.23
C TRP A 214 5.00 -19.27 13.58
N LEU A 215 3.79 -18.78 13.67
CA LEU A 215 3.26 -18.19 14.89
C LEU A 215 2.96 -19.25 15.94
N LEU A 216 2.38 -20.37 15.53
CA LEU A 216 2.16 -21.53 16.42
C LEU A 216 3.49 -22.09 16.96
N ASP A 217 4.53 -22.12 16.14
CA ASP A 217 5.88 -22.51 16.58
C ASP A 217 6.44 -21.50 17.61
N ALA A 218 6.29 -20.20 17.37
CA ALA A 218 6.71 -19.18 18.33
C ALA A 218 5.97 -19.30 19.67
N LEU A 219 4.64 -19.47 19.63
CA LEU A 219 3.82 -19.67 20.83
C LEU A 219 4.23 -20.97 21.58
N ALA A 220 4.48 -22.05 20.84
CA ALA A 220 4.94 -23.32 21.44
C ALA A 220 6.29 -23.17 22.15
N ARG A 221 7.24 -22.40 21.56
CA ARG A 221 8.53 -22.07 22.21
C ARG A 221 8.36 -21.23 23.45
N ILE A 222 7.53 -20.16 23.41
CA ILE A 222 7.26 -19.31 24.57
C ILE A 222 6.79 -20.15 25.76
N VAL A 223 5.89 -21.13 25.50
CA VAL A 223 5.41 -22.04 26.55
C VAL A 223 6.49 -23.01 26.97
N ALA A 224 7.24 -23.61 26.04
CA ALA A 224 8.32 -24.56 26.34
C ALA A 224 9.44 -23.91 27.16
N ASP A 225 9.81 -22.67 26.85
CA ASP A 225 10.83 -21.89 27.57
C ASP A 225 10.37 -21.40 28.96
N GLY A 226 9.11 -21.68 29.34
CA GLY A 226 8.56 -21.29 30.63
C GLY A 226 8.18 -19.82 30.76
N LYS A 227 8.16 -19.07 29.67
CA LYS A 227 7.74 -17.65 29.64
C LYS A 227 6.22 -17.50 29.81
N ALA A 228 5.46 -18.54 29.52
CA ALA A 228 4.01 -18.63 29.68
C ALA A 228 3.61 -20.03 30.16
N ASN A 229 2.54 -20.12 30.96
CA ASN A 229 1.98 -21.38 31.45
C ASN A 229 0.71 -21.78 30.71
N THR A 230 0.04 -20.81 30.08
CA THR A 230 -1.23 -21.01 29.34
C THR A 230 -1.11 -20.41 27.94
N LEU A 231 -2.01 -20.84 27.03
CA LEU A 231 -2.11 -20.29 25.68
C LEU A 231 -2.36 -18.76 25.71
N THR A 232 -3.26 -18.29 26.56
CA THR A 232 -3.57 -16.87 26.69
C THR A 232 -2.34 -16.06 27.09
N GLN A 233 -1.57 -16.55 28.06
CA GLN A 233 -0.30 -15.89 28.47
C GLN A 233 0.73 -15.90 27.35
N ALA A 234 0.83 -16.99 26.59
CA ALA A 234 1.75 -17.07 25.45
C ALA A 234 1.40 -16.05 24.35
N ILE A 235 0.10 -15.90 24.06
CA ILE A 235 -0.40 -14.90 23.10
C ILE A 235 -0.08 -13.47 23.60
N GLN A 236 -0.38 -13.17 24.85
CA GLN A 236 -0.09 -11.85 25.44
C GLN A 236 1.40 -11.54 25.41
N TYR A 237 2.25 -12.52 25.76
CA TYR A 237 3.69 -12.36 25.70
C TYR A 237 4.17 -12.07 24.29
N PHE A 238 3.69 -12.82 23.31
CA PHE A 238 4.01 -12.62 21.89
C PHE A 238 3.58 -11.24 21.38
N GLU A 239 2.33 -10.82 21.67
CA GLU A 239 1.82 -9.51 21.25
C GLU A 239 2.64 -8.37 21.85
N ASN A 240 3.06 -8.50 23.12
CA ASN A 240 3.91 -7.52 23.79
C ASN A 240 5.32 -7.45 23.15
N GLU A 241 5.93 -8.60 22.80
CA GLU A 241 7.22 -8.61 22.11
C GLU A 241 7.13 -7.94 20.72
N CYS A 242 6.09 -8.25 19.95
CA CYS A 242 5.85 -7.62 18.64
C CYS A 242 5.69 -6.11 18.78
N TYR A 243 4.88 -5.65 19.73
CA TYR A 243 4.70 -4.23 20.02
C TYR A 243 6.02 -3.53 20.39
N GLN A 244 6.83 -4.15 21.25
CA GLN A 244 8.13 -3.58 21.63
C GLN A 244 9.12 -3.52 20.45
N GLN A 245 9.11 -4.51 19.57
CA GLN A 245 9.95 -4.50 18.37
C GLN A 245 9.51 -3.42 17.39
N GLU A 246 8.22 -3.23 17.19
CA GLU A 246 7.66 -2.17 16.35
C GLU A 246 8.03 -0.79 16.89
N MET A 247 7.87 -0.56 18.21
CA MET A 247 8.26 0.69 18.86
C MET A 247 9.75 0.98 18.74
N LYS A 248 10.62 -0.03 18.87
CA LYS A 248 12.07 0.12 18.64
C LYS A 248 12.38 0.46 17.19
N GLY A 249 11.66 -0.16 16.23
CA GLY A 249 11.79 0.15 14.81
C GLY A 249 11.45 1.61 14.50
N ILE A 250 10.35 2.12 15.07
CA ILE A 250 9.92 3.52 14.92
C ILE A 250 10.91 4.49 15.58
N ALA A 251 11.41 4.16 16.78
CA ALA A 251 12.40 4.98 17.47
C ALA A 251 13.69 5.12 16.66
N ASN A 252 14.17 4.02 16.06
CA ASN A 252 15.35 4.03 15.22
C ASN A 252 15.14 4.76 13.89
N ALA A 253 13.93 4.70 13.30
CA ALA A 253 13.60 5.42 12.06
C ALA A 253 13.54 6.95 12.25
N ASN A 254 13.27 7.43 13.47
CA ASN A 254 13.24 8.86 13.79
C ASN A 254 14.61 9.45 14.17
N LEU A 255 15.67 8.63 14.19
CA LEU A 255 17.04 9.06 14.49
C LEU A 255 17.88 9.38 13.23
N TYR A 256 17.31 9.22 12.04
CA TYR A 256 17.89 9.55 10.73
C TYR A 256 17.00 10.51 9.96
#